data_cf20c4df13647c2c2310f78257e4fb69
#
_entry.id   cf20c4df13647c2c2310f78257e4fb69
#
_cell.length_a   1.000
_cell.length_b   1.000
_cell.length_c   1.000
_cell.angle_alpha   90.00
_cell.angle_beta   90.00
_cell.angle_gamma   90.00
#
_symmetry.space_group_name_H-M   'P 1'
#
loop_
_entity.id
_entity.type
_entity.pdbx_description
1 polymer ?
#
loop_
_entity_poly.entity_id
_entity_poly.type
_entity_poly.pdbx_seq_one_letter_code
_entity_poly.pdbx_strand_id
1 'polypeptide(L)'
;VVSASMGAGHDTVAAELVRRAREHGGDALVVDVLALLPYGLGGVLRRFYRGSVRHFPWLYAAIHRLFLRPGPGRRPGGTPLARLAGGRLRELAERSGADVVVPVFHLGAQLTGHLRGRGLLPVPSVVLVIDFAVHRQWLHPGNDHCLCLTEDAAREARESTGGPAGTCGPVVAPEFFAEAPGAAAWRALFDRLGPGRPPVVVSAGAWGVGSHLEGTVRFLADHGFLPVVLCGGNQRLRRTLSGTQGVVALGWVTDMPGLLHAAGALIDNAAGQTAVQALAAGLPVVGYRPIPGHGADGVRRMAALGVSEVAGDETALLAAVRRLTAAGPARRRRIAAGRALFTDDALTRVTDLAAAVRARG
;
A
#
# COMPACT_ATOMS: atom_id res chain seq x y z
N VAL A 1 -0.06 -13.54 -10.28
CA VAL A 1 0.31 -12.37 -9.47
C VAL A 1 1.14 -12.82 -8.28
N VAL A 2 2.34 -12.23 -8.06
CA VAL A 2 3.25 -12.60 -6.97
C VAL A 2 3.17 -11.55 -5.87
N SER A 3 2.51 -11.91 -4.77
CA SER A 3 2.33 -11.11 -3.56
C SER A 3 3.23 -11.58 -2.42
N ALA A 4 3.08 -10.98 -1.24
CA ALA A 4 3.66 -11.46 0.01
C ALA A 4 2.74 -11.14 1.20
N SER A 5 2.51 -12.12 2.04
CA SER A 5 1.74 -11.96 3.29
C SER A 5 2.53 -11.20 4.38
N MET A 6 3.10 -10.03 3.97
CA MET A 6 3.87 -9.10 4.82
C MET A 6 3.06 -7.89 5.27
N GLY A 7 1.77 -7.86 4.94
CA GLY A 7 0.79 -6.82 5.22
C GLY A 7 -0.41 -7.03 4.31
N ALA A 8 -1.57 -6.45 4.65
CA ALA A 8 -2.79 -6.67 3.86
C ALA A 8 -2.78 -5.94 2.50
N GLY A 9 -1.97 -4.89 2.33
CA GLY A 9 -2.01 -4.04 1.14
C GLY A 9 -1.66 -4.78 -0.15
N HIS A 10 -0.56 -5.52 -0.15
CA HIS A 10 -0.11 -6.30 -1.31
C HIS A 10 -1.10 -7.40 -1.70
N ASP A 11 -1.65 -8.09 -0.69
CA ASP A 11 -2.64 -9.15 -0.91
C ASP A 11 -3.95 -8.59 -1.44
N THR A 12 -4.38 -7.41 -0.98
CA THR A 12 -5.57 -6.71 -1.48
C THR A 12 -5.40 -6.35 -2.95
N VAL A 13 -4.25 -5.78 -3.33
CA VAL A 13 -3.95 -5.46 -4.74
C VAL A 13 -3.89 -6.73 -5.60
N ALA A 14 -3.22 -7.78 -5.12
CA ALA A 14 -3.14 -9.05 -5.85
C ALA A 14 -4.52 -9.69 -6.07
N ALA A 15 -5.37 -9.69 -5.04
CA ALA A 15 -6.73 -10.21 -5.13
C ALA A 15 -7.58 -9.40 -6.13
N GLU A 16 -7.45 -8.07 -6.12
CA GLU A 16 -8.17 -7.20 -7.05
C GLU A 16 -7.71 -7.39 -8.51
N LEU A 17 -6.41 -7.54 -8.76
CA LEU A 17 -5.92 -7.89 -10.10
C LEU A 17 -6.47 -9.23 -10.61
N VAL A 18 -6.53 -10.24 -9.74
CA VAL A 18 -7.11 -11.54 -10.09
C VAL A 18 -8.61 -11.42 -10.37
N ARG A 19 -9.34 -10.65 -9.54
CA ARG A 19 -10.76 -10.39 -9.77
C ARG A 19 -11.00 -9.75 -11.15
N ARG A 20 -10.25 -8.68 -11.47
CA ARG A 20 -10.33 -7.99 -12.77
C ARG A 20 -9.97 -8.92 -13.93
N ALA A 21 -8.90 -9.70 -13.79
CA ALA A 21 -8.51 -10.65 -14.83
C ALA A 21 -9.63 -11.64 -15.17
N ARG A 22 -10.30 -12.19 -14.15
CA ARG A 22 -11.44 -13.10 -14.33
C ARG A 22 -12.65 -12.43 -14.98
N GLU A 23 -12.96 -11.20 -14.63
CA GLU A 23 -14.04 -10.42 -15.25
C GLU A 23 -13.79 -10.17 -16.73
N HIS A 24 -12.52 -10.10 -17.16
CA HIS A 24 -12.13 -10.01 -18.58
C HIS A 24 -11.94 -11.38 -19.24
N GLY A 25 -12.40 -12.47 -18.62
CA GLY A 25 -12.33 -13.82 -19.17
C GLY A 25 -10.95 -14.47 -19.10
N GLY A 26 -10.00 -13.87 -18.37
CA GLY A 26 -8.68 -14.43 -18.12
C GLY A 26 -8.67 -15.34 -16.89
N ASP A 27 -7.67 -16.22 -16.82
CA ASP A 27 -7.37 -16.98 -15.60
C ASP A 27 -6.18 -16.35 -14.86
N ALA A 28 -6.28 -16.25 -13.54
CA ALA A 28 -5.22 -15.67 -12.72
C ALA A 28 -5.21 -16.27 -11.32
N LEU A 29 -4.01 -16.36 -10.76
CA LEU A 29 -3.80 -16.88 -9.41
C LEU A 29 -2.85 -15.96 -8.61
N VAL A 30 -3.00 -15.97 -7.28
CA VAL A 30 -2.10 -15.28 -6.35
C VAL A 30 -1.11 -16.28 -5.77
N VAL A 31 0.15 -15.89 -5.77
CA VAL A 31 1.26 -16.66 -5.19
C VAL A 31 1.91 -15.84 -4.09
N ASP A 32 1.96 -16.36 -2.88
CA ASP A 32 2.75 -15.77 -1.80
C ASP A 32 4.23 -16.14 -1.99
N VAL A 33 5.06 -15.15 -2.32
CA VAL A 33 6.51 -15.37 -2.50
C VAL A 33 7.18 -15.95 -1.25
N LEU A 34 6.64 -15.68 -0.06
CA LEU A 34 7.16 -16.27 1.18
C LEU A 34 6.89 -17.76 1.29
N ALA A 35 5.79 -18.26 0.70
CA ALA A 35 5.48 -19.68 0.64
C ALA A 35 6.40 -20.44 -0.32
N LEU A 36 7.03 -19.76 -1.28
CA LEU A 36 8.01 -20.34 -2.18
C LEU A 36 9.38 -20.57 -1.51
N LEU A 37 9.64 -19.94 -0.37
CA LEU A 37 10.90 -20.12 0.35
C LEU A 37 10.93 -21.49 1.04
N PRO A 38 12.07 -22.22 0.98
CA PRO A 38 12.20 -23.53 1.60
C PRO A 38 12.27 -23.44 3.13
N TYR A 39 12.10 -24.56 3.80
CA TYR A 39 12.35 -24.77 5.24
C TYR A 39 11.61 -23.79 6.17
N GLY A 40 10.46 -23.28 5.78
CA GLY A 40 9.67 -22.33 6.59
C GLY A 40 10.29 -20.94 6.74
N LEU A 41 11.33 -20.61 5.98
CA LEU A 41 12.01 -19.31 5.99
C LEU A 41 11.06 -18.14 5.80
N GLY A 42 10.02 -18.29 4.97
CA GLY A 42 9.01 -17.26 4.78
C GLY A 42 8.26 -16.91 6.07
N GLY A 43 7.91 -17.91 6.87
CA GLY A 43 7.29 -17.71 8.19
C GLY A 43 8.23 -17.02 9.19
N VAL A 44 9.52 -17.35 9.16
CA VAL A 44 10.54 -16.70 9.98
C VAL A 44 10.70 -15.23 9.57
N LEU A 45 10.82 -14.97 8.27
CA LEU A 45 10.96 -13.62 7.72
C LEU A 45 9.75 -12.74 8.08
N ARG A 46 8.54 -13.28 7.94
CA ARG A 46 7.30 -12.58 8.32
C ARG A 46 7.25 -12.25 9.80
N ARG A 47 7.62 -13.20 10.68
CA ARG A 47 7.67 -12.97 12.14
C ARG A 47 8.74 -11.93 12.51
N PHE A 48 9.91 -12.03 11.91
CA PHE A 48 11.00 -11.07 12.12
C PHE A 48 10.59 -9.66 11.70
N TYR A 49 10.04 -9.51 10.50
CA TYR A 49 9.59 -8.22 10.00
C TYR A 49 8.50 -7.61 10.89
N ARG A 50 7.46 -8.40 11.23
CA ARG A 50 6.41 -7.94 12.13
C ARG A 50 6.95 -7.53 13.51
N GLY A 51 7.89 -8.28 14.04
CA GLY A 51 8.55 -7.98 15.31
C GLY A 51 9.38 -6.69 15.24
N SER A 52 10.17 -6.51 14.19
CA SER A 52 11.02 -5.32 14.02
C SER A 52 10.19 -4.04 13.87
N VAL A 53 9.15 -4.05 13.04
CA VAL A 53 8.29 -2.87 12.86
C VAL A 53 7.51 -2.53 14.13
N ARG A 54 7.09 -3.56 14.90
CA ARG A 54 6.25 -3.36 16.08
C ARG A 54 7.03 -2.98 17.34
N HIS A 55 8.20 -3.59 17.56
CA HIS A 55 8.94 -3.49 18.81
C HIS A 55 10.26 -2.75 18.69
N PHE A 56 10.85 -2.71 17.49
CA PHE A 56 12.17 -2.14 17.24
C PHE A 56 12.16 -1.22 15.99
N PRO A 57 11.37 -0.13 15.98
CA PRO A 57 11.26 0.76 14.81
C PRO A 57 12.61 1.37 14.38
N TRP A 58 13.56 1.53 15.31
CA TRP A 58 14.93 1.95 15.00
C TRP A 58 15.70 0.89 14.17
N LEU A 59 15.50 -0.41 14.49
CA LEU A 59 16.09 -1.51 13.72
C LEU A 59 15.52 -1.54 12.31
N TYR A 60 14.20 -1.38 12.18
CA TYR A 60 13.55 -1.27 10.88
C TYR A 60 14.08 -0.05 10.09
N ALA A 61 14.24 1.11 10.72
CA ALA A 61 14.84 2.29 10.10
C ALA A 61 16.29 2.04 9.64
N ALA A 62 17.10 1.31 10.42
CA ALA A 62 18.45 0.93 10.05
C ALA A 62 18.45 -0.04 8.85
N ILE A 63 17.61 -1.08 8.86
CA ILE A 63 17.44 -2.00 7.73
C ILE A 63 17.01 -1.24 6.47
N HIS A 64 16.04 -0.34 6.59
CA HIS A 64 15.60 0.49 5.47
C HIS A 64 16.75 1.34 4.90
N ARG A 65 17.52 2.00 5.77
CA ARG A 65 18.66 2.84 5.36
C ARG A 65 19.75 2.05 4.64
N LEU A 66 20.04 0.83 5.11
CA LEU A 66 21.11 -0.01 4.58
C LEU A 66 20.73 -0.77 3.31
N PHE A 67 19.48 -1.26 3.23
CA PHE A 67 19.07 -2.21 2.20
C PHE A 67 18.01 -1.69 1.23
N LEU A 68 17.20 -0.70 1.63
CA LEU A 68 16.06 -0.25 0.84
C LEU A 68 16.29 1.12 0.19
N ARG A 69 17.15 1.98 0.76
CA ARG A 69 17.39 3.32 0.23
C ARG A 69 17.99 3.27 -1.19
N PRO A 70 17.53 4.12 -2.11
CA PRO A 70 18.21 4.35 -3.39
C PRO A 70 19.65 4.80 -3.15
N GLY A 71 20.58 4.29 -3.92
CA GLY A 71 21.99 4.69 -3.83
C GLY A 71 22.75 4.19 -5.05
N PRO A 72 23.90 4.83 -5.41
CA PRO A 72 24.70 4.40 -6.54
C PRO A 72 25.24 2.99 -6.26
N GLY A 73 24.93 2.07 -7.15
CA GLY A 73 25.47 0.71 -7.13
C GLY A 73 24.46 -0.38 -7.47
N ARG A 74 24.83 -1.19 -8.45
CA ARG A 74 24.10 -2.35 -8.98
C ARG A 74 24.03 -3.56 -8.02
N ARG A 75 23.91 -3.38 -6.72
CA ARG A 75 23.82 -4.53 -5.79
C ARG A 75 22.37 -4.97 -5.65
N PRO A 76 21.95 -6.12 -6.23
CA PRO A 76 20.64 -6.69 -5.99
C PRO A 76 20.57 -7.19 -4.53
N GLY A 77 19.78 -6.53 -3.70
CA GLY A 77 19.74 -6.87 -2.27
C GLY A 77 18.98 -8.15 -1.93
N GLY A 78 18.06 -8.59 -2.77
CA GLY A 78 17.20 -9.77 -2.55
C GLY A 78 17.69 -11.07 -3.19
N THR A 79 18.81 -11.04 -3.92
CA THR A 79 19.29 -12.15 -4.75
C THR A 79 19.47 -13.50 -4.02
N PRO A 80 19.99 -13.59 -2.78
CA PRO A 80 20.12 -14.88 -2.09
C PRO A 80 18.76 -15.55 -1.82
N LEU A 81 17.78 -14.79 -1.32
CA LEU A 81 16.42 -15.29 -1.09
C LEU A 81 15.69 -15.61 -2.40
N ALA A 82 15.91 -14.78 -3.43
CA ALA A 82 15.39 -15.03 -4.76
C ALA A 82 15.89 -16.36 -5.36
N ARG A 83 17.15 -16.70 -5.18
CA ARG A 83 17.70 -17.99 -5.64
C ARG A 83 17.02 -19.17 -4.99
N LEU A 84 16.68 -19.09 -3.71
CA LEU A 84 16.03 -20.18 -2.98
C LEU A 84 14.60 -20.44 -3.44
N ALA A 85 13.89 -19.42 -3.90
CA ALA A 85 12.50 -19.52 -4.36
C ALA A 85 12.37 -19.76 -5.88
N GLY A 86 13.48 -19.60 -6.64
CA GLY A 86 13.48 -19.53 -8.09
C GLY A 86 12.92 -20.76 -8.79
N GLY A 87 13.36 -21.96 -8.39
CA GLY A 87 12.90 -23.22 -8.98
C GLY A 87 11.39 -23.41 -8.85
N ARG A 88 10.83 -23.09 -7.68
CA ARG A 88 9.38 -23.24 -7.41
C ARG A 88 8.55 -22.24 -8.20
N LEU A 89 9.00 -20.99 -8.35
CA LEU A 89 8.26 -20.02 -9.15
C LEU A 89 8.27 -20.40 -10.62
N ARG A 90 9.42 -20.85 -11.16
CA ARG A 90 9.53 -21.31 -12.53
C ARG A 90 8.58 -22.47 -12.80
N GLU A 91 8.65 -23.53 -12.01
CA GLU A 91 7.78 -24.70 -12.13
C GLU A 91 6.29 -24.32 -12.06
N LEU A 92 5.93 -23.40 -11.18
CA LEU A 92 4.56 -22.91 -11.07
C LEU A 92 4.12 -22.14 -12.33
N ALA A 93 4.98 -21.27 -12.87
CA ALA A 93 4.69 -20.52 -14.09
C ALA A 93 4.51 -21.46 -15.31
N GLU A 94 5.39 -22.47 -15.42
CA GLU A 94 5.30 -23.49 -16.47
C GLU A 94 4.01 -24.32 -16.36
N ARG A 95 3.69 -24.83 -15.16
CA ARG A 95 2.50 -25.67 -14.94
C ARG A 95 1.18 -24.90 -15.07
N SER A 96 1.16 -23.63 -14.74
CA SER A 96 -0.04 -22.81 -14.87
C SER A 96 -0.28 -22.29 -16.29
N GLY A 97 0.66 -22.47 -17.23
CA GLY A 97 0.59 -21.88 -18.55
C GLY A 97 0.50 -20.35 -18.52
N ALA A 98 1.14 -19.74 -17.54
CA ALA A 98 1.03 -18.30 -17.33
C ALA A 98 1.55 -17.51 -18.56
N ASP A 99 0.84 -16.48 -18.96
CA ASP A 99 1.24 -15.53 -20.01
C ASP A 99 2.13 -14.41 -19.50
N VAL A 100 2.06 -14.10 -18.21
CA VAL A 100 2.82 -13.04 -17.55
C VAL A 100 2.93 -13.32 -16.05
N VAL A 101 4.04 -12.92 -15.44
CA VAL A 101 4.18 -12.88 -13.98
C VAL A 101 4.19 -11.41 -13.53
N VAL A 102 3.32 -11.08 -12.58
CA VAL A 102 3.13 -9.71 -12.07
C VAL A 102 3.52 -9.65 -10.59
N PRO A 103 4.77 -9.25 -10.27
CA PRO A 103 5.13 -8.99 -8.90
C PRO A 103 4.46 -7.71 -8.38
N VAL A 104 3.74 -7.82 -7.27
CA VAL A 104 3.17 -6.69 -6.50
C VAL A 104 3.84 -6.54 -5.14
N PHE A 105 4.99 -7.20 -4.96
CA PHE A 105 5.83 -7.12 -3.78
C PHE A 105 7.31 -7.16 -4.17
N HIS A 106 8.13 -6.37 -3.49
CA HIS A 106 9.53 -6.17 -3.85
C HIS A 106 10.39 -7.45 -3.90
N LEU A 107 10.17 -8.43 -3.00
CA LEU A 107 10.89 -9.71 -3.07
C LEU A 107 10.48 -10.51 -4.32
N GLY A 108 9.21 -10.42 -4.72
CA GLY A 108 8.72 -10.97 -5.99
C GLY A 108 9.43 -10.32 -7.17
N ALA A 109 9.57 -8.98 -7.17
CA ALA A 109 10.27 -8.25 -8.24
C ALA A 109 11.76 -8.64 -8.33
N GLN A 110 12.45 -8.87 -7.21
CA GLN A 110 13.82 -9.39 -7.19
C GLN A 110 13.89 -10.82 -7.74
N LEU A 111 12.92 -11.66 -7.39
CA LEU A 111 12.86 -13.05 -7.83
C LEU A 111 12.63 -13.15 -9.33
N THR A 112 11.60 -12.50 -9.84
CA THR A 112 11.27 -12.54 -11.27
C THR A 112 12.37 -11.91 -12.12
N GLY A 113 12.92 -10.76 -11.69
CA GLY A 113 14.05 -10.13 -12.38
C GLY A 113 15.29 -11.01 -12.41
N HIS A 114 15.60 -11.72 -11.31
CA HIS A 114 16.72 -12.67 -11.29
C HIS A 114 16.52 -13.82 -12.28
N LEU A 115 15.32 -14.40 -12.32
CA LEU A 115 15.00 -15.51 -13.21
C LEU A 115 14.95 -15.06 -14.68
N ARG A 116 14.29 -13.95 -14.95
CA ARG A 116 14.12 -13.41 -16.30
C ARG A 116 15.45 -12.97 -16.91
N GLY A 117 16.29 -12.25 -16.14
CA GLY A 117 17.62 -11.83 -16.58
C GLY A 117 18.59 -12.97 -16.82
N ARG A 118 18.24 -14.22 -16.45
CA ARG A 118 19.00 -15.45 -16.74
C ARG A 118 18.34 -16.36 -17.78
N GLY A 119 17.23 -15.94 -18.37
CA GLY A 119 16.46 -16.78 -19.31
C GLY A 119 15.78 -18.00 -18.65
N LEU A 120 15.64 -17.99 -17.31
CA LEU A 120 15.03 -19.08 -16.53
C LEU A 120 13.52 -18.92 -16.34
N LEU A 121 12.95 -17.77 -16.62
CA LEU A 121 11.52 -17.51 -16.62
C LEU A 121 11.10 -17.25 -18.09
N PRO A 122 10.34 -18.17 -18.74
CA PRO A 122 10.03 -18.07 -20.15
C PRO A 122 8.98 -17.00 -20.48
N VAL A 123 8.25 -16.53 -19.47
CA VAL A 123 7.18 -15.54 -19.61
C VAL A 123 7.61 -14.16 -19.16
N PRO A 124 7.02 -13.07 -19.71
CA PRO A 124 7.30 -11.71 -19.29
C PRO A 124 7.09 -11.48 -17.80
N SER A 125 7.89 -10.59 -17.22
CA SER A 125 7.75 -10.09 -15.84
C SER A 125 7.48 -8.58 -15.86
N VAL A 126 6.25 -8.18 -15.50
CA VAL A 126 5.83 -6.79 -15.37
C VAL A 126 5.64 -6.46 -13.90
N VAL A 127 6.57 -5.71 -13.31
CA VAL A 127 6.51 -5.29 -11.91
C VAL A 127 5.46 -4.21 -11.75
N LEU A 128 4.56 -4.36 -10.79
CA LEU A 128 3.61 -3.33 -10.39
C LEU A 128 3.99 -2.81 -9.00
N VAL A 129 4.59 -1.63 -8.96
CA VAL A 129 4.94 -0.94 -7.71
C VAL A 129 3.70 -0.28 -7.15
N ILE A 130 3.27 -0.73 -5.98
CA ILE A 130 2.06 -0.22 -5.31
C ILE A 130 2.34 0.88 -4.28
N ASP A 131 3.60 1.23 -4.09
CA ASP A 131 4.05 2.28 -3.19
C ASP A 131 4.22 3.62 -3.94
N PHE A 132 3.92 4.74 -3.30
CA PHE A 132 4.16 6.07 -3.89
C PHE A 132 5.64 6.40 -4.03
N ALA A 133 6.50 5.79 -3.22
CA ALA A 133 7.96 5.90 -3.33
C ALA A 133 8.54 4.55 -3.73
N VAL A 134 9.27 4.53 -4.84
CA VAL A 134 10.01 3.34 -5.24
C VAL A 134 11.28 3.23 -4.40
N HIS A 135 11.56 2.06 -3.89
CA HIS A 135 12.80 1.77 -3.20
C HIS A 135 13.60 0.70 -3.96
N ARG A 136 14.90 0.61 -3.68
CA ARG A 136 15.86 -0.23 -4.40
C ARG A 136 15.42 -1.68 -4.59
N GLN A 137 14.71 -2.27 -3.62
CA GLN A 137 14.29 -3.67 -3.70
C GLN A 137 13.16 -3.93 -4.71
N TRP A 138 12.44 -2.90 -5.14
CA TRP A 138 11.51 -3.01 -6.26
C TRP A 138 12.21 -3.17 -7.61
N LEU A 139 13.45 -2.70 -7.70
CA LEU A 139 14.17 -2.48 -8.95
C LEU A 139 15.14 -3.62 -9.23
N HIS A 140 14.94 -4.31 -10.34
CA HIS A 140 15.86 -5.32 -10.86
C HIS A 140 15.92 -5.21 -12.40
N PRO A 141 17.13 -5.09 -12.99
CA PRO A 141 17.28 -4.84 -14.43
C PRO A 141 16.83 -6.00 -15.33
N GLY A 142 16.60 -7.18 -14.75
CA GLY A 142 16.11 -8.33 -15.49
C GLY A 142 14.61 -8.41 -15.65
N ASN A 143 13.80 -7.53 -15.02
CA ASN A 143 12.37 -7.47 -15.30
C ASN A 143 12.12 -6.78 -16.64
N ASP A 144 11.09 -7.19 -17.38
CA ASP A 144 10.80 -6.65 -18.70
C ASP A 144 10.20 -5.24 -18.62
N HIS A 145 9.44 -4.92 -17.57
CA HIS A 145 8.86 -3.60 -17.35
C HIS A 145 8.61 -3.33 -15.85
N CYS A 146 8.63 -2.04 -15.47
CA CYS A 146 8.27 -1.58 -14.14
C CYS A 146 7.18 -0.51 -14.24
N LEU A 147 5.98 -0.79 -13.70
CA LEU A 147 4.87 0.16 -13.59
C LEU A 147 4.87 0.78 -12.20
N CYS A 148 4.82 2.10 -12.14
CA CYS A 148 4.86 2.90 -10.92
C CYS A 148 3.62 3.79 -10.79
N LEU A 149 3.30 4.26 -9.59
CA LEU A 149 2.17 5.16 -9.36
C LEU A 149 2.45 6.61 -9.80
N THR A 150 3.72 6.98 -10.03
CA THR A 150 4.13 8.35 -10.34
C THR A 150 5.23 8.38 -11.38
N GLU A 151 5.28 9.44 -12.18
CA GLU A 151 6.33 9.62 -13.19
C GLU A 151 7.73 9.77 -12.56
N ASP A 152 7.82 10.39 -11.39
CA ASP A 152 9.08 10.46 -10.66
C ASP A 152 9.60 9.07 -10.26
N ALA A 153 8.72 8.20 -9.77
CA ALA A 153 9.08 6.82 -9.45
C ALA A 153 9.44 6.00 -10.71
N ALA A 154 8.75 6.23 -11.84
CA ALA A 154 9.07 5.59 -13.11
C ALA A 154 10.42 6.06 -13.65
N ARG A 155 10.73 7.36 -13.53
CA ARG A 155 12.05 7.91 -13.89
C ARG A 155 13.15 7.30 -13.02
N GLU A 156 12.99 7.25 -11.70
CA GLU A 156 13.94 6.60 -10.79
C GLU A 156 14.15 5.12 -11.16
N ALA A 157 13.08 4.42 -11.56
CA ALA A 157 13.18 3.04 -12.00
C ALA A 157 14.00 2.90 -13.28
N ARG A 158 13.75 3.74 -14.30
CA ARG A 158 14.56 3.75 -15.56
C ARG A 158 16.04 4.05 -15.30
N GLU A 159 16.31 5.08 -14.51
CA GLU A 159 17.69 5.47 -14.17
C GLU A 159 18.44 4.37 -13.39
N SER A 160 17.74 3.68 -12.48
CA SER A 160 18.34 2.64 -11.63
C SER A 160 18.58 1.33 -12.37
N THR A 161 17.67 0.94 -13.27
CA THR A 161 17.71 -0.38 -13.91
C THR A 161 18.27 -0.34 -15.33
N GLY A 162 18.19 0.82 -16.01
CA GLY A 162 18.42 0.95 -17.44
C GLY A 162 17.32 0.30 -18.29
N GLY A 163 16.27 -0.23 -17.66
CA GLY A 163 15.15 -0.89 -18.30
C GLY A 163 13.92 0.00 -18.44
N PRO A 164 12.90 -0.46 -19.18
CA PRO A 164 11.68 0.31 -19.38
C PRO A 164 10.85 0.40 -18.11
N ALA A 165 10.34 1.62 -17.82
CA ALA A 165 9.38 1.86 -16.78
C ALA A 165 8.39 2.93 -17.20
N GLY A 166 7.17 2.85 -16.68
CA GLY A 166 6.08 3.78 -16.95
C GLY A 166 5.16 3.93 -15.75
N THR A 167 4.07 4.66 -15.93
CA THR A 167 3.06 4.86 -14.89
C THR A 167 1.80 4.04 -15.14
N CYS A 168 1.08 3.76 -14.06
CA CYS A 168 -0.29 3.27 -14.09
C CYS A 168 -1.05 3.78 -12.88
N GLY A 169 -2.40 3.75 -12.95
CA GLY A 169 -3.25 4.08 -11.81
C GLY A 169 -3.14 3.06 -10.67
N PRO A 170 -3.42 3.49 -9.42
CA PRO A 170 -3.46 2.57 -8.29
C PRO A 170 -4.59 1.53 -8.44
N VAL A 171 -4.36 0.34 -7.88
CA VAL A 171 -5.34 -0.76 -7.91
C VAL A 171 -6.19 -0.73 -6.65
N VAL A 172 -7.49 -0.48 -6.84
CA VAL A 172 -8.50 -0.45 -5.78
C VAL A 172 -9.79 -1.07 -6.32
N ALA A 173 -10.50 -1.81 -5.49
CA ALA A 173 -11.78 -2.41 -5.84
C ALA A 173 -12.85 -1.31 -6.16
N PRO A 174 -13.77 -1.58 -7.10
CA PRO A 174 -14.72 -0.58 -7.59
C PRO A 174 -15.66 -0.05 -6.50
N GLU A 175 -15.90 -0.80 -5.43
CA GLU A 175 -16.76 -0.43 -4.31
C GLU A 175 -16.28 0.83 -3.55
N PHE A 176 -15.03 1.24 -3.75
CA PHE A 176 -14.51 2.47 -3.14
C PHE A 176 -14.85 3.74 -3.93
N PHE A 177 -15.26 3.65 -5.20
CA PHE A 177 -15.50 4.84 -6.04
C PHE A 177 -16.91 5.42 -5.92
N ALA A 178 -17.87 4.63 -5.49
CA ALA A 178 -19.25 5.03 -5.25
C ALA A 178 -19.59 4.88 -3.77
N GLU A 179 -20.62 5.62 -3.33
CA GLU A 179 -21.06 5.51 -1.94
C GLU A 179 -21.50 4.09 -1.62
N ALA A 180 -20.79 3.47 -0.68
CA ALA A 180 -21.03 2.08 -0.30
C ALA A 180 -22.31 1.94 0.55
N PRO A 181 -23.08 0.85 0.38
CA PRO A 181 -24.31 0.61 1.14
C PRO A 181 -24.14 0.68 2.67
N GLY A 182 -22.97 0.26 3.18
CA GLY A 182 -22.65 0.31 4.62
C GLY A 182 -22.41 1.71 5.18
N ALA A 183 -22.21 2.73 4.32
CA ALA A 183 -21.86 4.09 4.78
C ALA A 183 -22.94 4.71 5.69
N ALA A 184 -24.22 4.46 5.42
CA ALA A 184 -25.30 4.94 6.26
C ALA A 184 -25.27 4.35 7.67
N ALA A 185 -24.99 3.05 7.79
CA ALA A 185 -24.86 2.38 9.09
C ALA A 185 -23.67 2.90 9.90
N TRP A 186 -22.52 3.16 9.22
CA TRP A 186 -21.37 3.78 9.87
C TRP A 186 -21.67 5.21 10.33
N ARG A 187 -22.33 6.04 9.52
CA ARG A 187 -22.74 7.40 9.93
C ARG A 187 -23.63 7.36 11.18
N ALA A 188 -24.67 6.52 11.16
CA ALA A 188 -25.56 6.36 12.32
C ALA A 188 -24.82 5.89 13.58
N LEU A 189 -23.81 5.02 13.42
CA LEU A 189 -22.95 4.61 14.52
C LEU A 189 -22.12 5.79 15.07
N PHE A 190 -21.50 6.55 14.20
CA PHE A 190 -20.67 7.69 14.58
C PHE A 190 -21.49 8.79 15.25
N ASP A 191 -22.67 9.10 14.73
CA ASP A 191 -23.60 10.08 15.34
C ASP A 191 -24.02 9.67 16.74
N ARG A 192 -24.23 8.37 16.98
CA ARG A 192 -24.55 7.85 18.31
C ARG A 192 -23.34 7.90 19.28
N LEU A 193 -22.12 7.63 18.79
CA LEU A 193 -20.90 7.58 19.62
C LEU A 193 -20.28 8.95 19.86
N GLY A 194 -20.52 9.91 18.99
CA GLY A 194 -20.00 11.27 19.07
C GLY A 194 -20.91 12.28 18.37
N PRO A 195 -22.08 12.62 18.95
CA PRO A 195 -23.04 13.53 18.34
C PRO A 195 -22.36 14.87 17.93
N GLY A 196 -22.53 15.27 16.67
CA GLY A 196 -21.98 16.50 16.13
C GLY A 196 -20.45 16.54 15.96
N ARG A 197 -19.73 15.44 16.22
CA ARG A 197 -18.27 15.36 16.12
C ARG A 197 -17.88 14.72 14.78
N PRO A 198 -17.14 15.42 13.90
CA PRO A 198 -16.70 14.84 12.64
C PRO A 198 -15.83 13.57 12.85
N PRO A 199 -16.17 12.42 12.25
CA PRO A 199 -15.38 11.20 12.38
C PRO A 199 -14.08 11.33 11.59
N VAL A 200 -12.95 11.05 12.25
CA VAL A 200 -11.60 11.06 11.65
C VAL A 200 -10.99 9.67 11.81
N VAL A 201 -10.81 8.98 10.70
CA VAL A 201 -10.18 7.67 10.69
C VAL A 201 -8.68 7.82 10.93
N VAL A 202 -8.12 7.02 11.83
CA VAL A 202 -6.67 6.97 12.11
C VAL A 202 -6.17 5.57 11.78
N SER A 203 -5.36 5.45 10.72
CA SER A 203 -4.82 4.17 10.28
C SER A 203 -3.54 3.82 11.03
N ALA A 204 -3.52 2.63 11.64
CA ALA A 204 -2.33 2.02 12.20
C ALA A 204 -1.85 0.81 11.35
N GLY A 205 -2.40 0.64 10.16
CA GLY A 205 -2.11 -0.46 9.26
C GLY A 205 -2.59 -1.82 9.77
N ALA A 206 -2.36 -2.88 8.98
CA ALA A 206 -2.82 -4.23 9.29
C ALA A 206 -2.28 -4.78 10.63
N TRP A 207 -1.14 -4.30 11.08
CA TRP A 207 -0.49 -4.74 12.32
C TRP A 207 -0.65 -3.79 13.50
N GLY A 208 -1.39 -2.70 13.32
CA GLY A 208 -1.66 -1.72 14.36
C GLY A 208 -0.38 -1.08 14.88
N VAL A 209 0.44 -0.53 13.97
CA VAL A 209 1.72 0.10 14.29
C VAL A 209 1.64 1.60 14.06
N GLY A 210 2.14 2.37 15.02
CA GLY A 210 2.25 3.82 14.93
C GLY A 210 2.82 4.40 16.21
N SER A 211 3.54 5.51 16.09
CA SER A 211 4.09 6.22 17.23
C SER A 211 3.03 7.14 17.85
N HIS A 212 2.96 7.17 19.18
CA HIS A 212 2.10 8.11 19.94
C HIS A 212 0.62 8.11 19.55
N LEU A 213 0.07 6.97 19.08
CA LEU A 213 -1.33 6.87 18.66
C LEU A 213 -2.31 7.31 19.75
N GLU A 214 -2.08 6.89 21.00
CA GLU A 214 -2.95 7.25 22.12
C GLU A 214 -2.97 8.77 22.37
N GLY A 215 -1.82 9.44 22.35
CA GLY A 215 -1.75 10.90 22.47
C GLY A 215 -2.46 11.60 21.31
N THR A 216 -2.23 11.13 20.09
CA THR A 216 -2.87 11.71 18.89
C THR A 216 -4.40 11.60 18.93
N VAL A 217 -4.95 10.45 19.32
CA VAL A 217 -6.41 10.29 19.36
C VAL A 217 -7.07 11.05 20.50
N ARG A 218 -6.42 11.13 21.68
CA ARG A 218 -6.88 12.01 22.76
C ARG A 218 -6.89 13.46 22.32
N PHE A 219 -5.79 13.93 21.73
CA PHE A 219 -5.69 15.30 21.20
C PHE A 219 -6.85 15.61 20.24
N LEU A 220 -7.16 14.74 19.29
CA LEU A 220 -8.27 14.92 18.37
C LEU A 220 -9.64 14.92 19.10
N ALA A 221 -9.82 14.02 20.08
CA ALA A 221 -11.03 13.92 20.86
C ALA A 221 -11.29 15.21 21.68
N ASP A 222 -10.25 15.75 22.30
CA ASP A 222 -10.28 16.99 23.08
C ASP A 222 -10.59 18.23 22.22
N HIS A 223 -10.31 18.14 20.89
CA HIS A 223 -10.56 19.22 19.95
C HIS A 223 -11.83 19.05 19.10
N GLY A 224 -12.78 18.22 19.57
CA GLY A 224 -14.11 18.11 19.01
C GLY A 224 -14.27 17.13 17.83
N PHE A 225 -13.30 16.26 17.59
CA PHE A 225 -13.41 15.18 16.59
C PHE A 225 -13.82 13.85 17.23
N LEU A 226 -14.30 12.92 16.42
CA LEU A 226 -14.48 11.52 16.78
C LEU A 226 -13.37 10.68 16.12
N PRO A 227 -12.26 10.40 16.81
CA PRO A 227 -11.22 9.51 16.28
C PRO A 227 -11.72 8.07 16.16
N VAL A 228 -11.59 7.50 14.97
CA VAL A 228 -11.94 6.12 14.64
C VAL A 228 -10.65 5.38 14.27
N VAL A 229 -10.14 4.56 15.17
CA VAL A 229 -8.81 3.96 15.02
C VAL A 229 -8.90 2.57 14.41
N LEU A 230 -8.22 2.36 13.29
CA LEU A 230 -8.04 1.05 12.67
C LEU A 230 -6.85 0.34 13.33
N CYS A 231 -7.12 -0.47 14.33
CA CYS A 231 -6.09 -1.21 15.08
C CYS A 231 -5.59 -2.47 14.35
N GLY A 232 -6.24 -2.86 13.24
CA GLY A 232 -5.91 -4.08 12.51
C GLY A 232 -5.91 -5.32 13.40
N GLY A 233 -4.85 -6.14 13.31
CA GLY A 233 -4.66 -7.33 14.14
C GLY A 233 -4.10 -7.06 15.54
N ASN A 234 -3.91 -5.78 15.96
CA ASN A 234 -3.34 -5.44 17.25
C ASN A 234 -4.40 -5.35 18.36
N GLN A 235 -4.76 -6.49 18.93
CA GLN A 235 -5.77 -6.58 20.03
C GLN A 235 -5.34 -5.80 21.29
N ARG A 236 -4.03 -5.67 21.56
CA ARG A 236 -3.56 -4.88 22.71
C ARG A 236 -3.86 -3.40 22.49
N LEU A 237 -3.50 -2.86 21.33
CA LEU A 237 -3.80 -1.47 20.96
C LEU A 237 -5.32 -1.21 21.02
N ARG A 238 -6.12 -2.12 20.44
CA ARG A 238 -7.57 -2.00 20.48
C ARG A 238 -8.10 -1.92 21.91
N ARG A 239 -7.67 -2.82 22.82
CA ARG A 239 -8.09 -2.81 24.24
C ARG A 239 -7.68 -1.51 24.96
N THR A 240 -6.45 -1.05 24.74
CA THR A 240 -5.96 0.21 25.32
C THR A 240 -6.83 1.40 24.88
N LEU A 241 -7.09 1.51 23.58
CA LEU A 241 -7.86 2.64 23.03
C LEU A 241 -9.36 2.55 23.29
N SER A 242 -9.93 1.36 23.45
CA SER A 242 -11.34 1.18 23.83
C SER A 242 -11.68 1.75 25.21
N GLY A 243 -10.69 1.94 26.08
CA GLY A 243 -10.86 2.63 27.38
C GLY A 243 -10.72 4.15 27.30
N THR A 244 -10.42 4.71 26.12
CA THR A 244 -10.23 6.16 25.96
C THR A 244 -11.58 6.80 25.60
N GLN A 245 -12.03 7.73 26.43
CA GLN A 245 -13.30 8.43 26.22
C GLN A 245 -13.31 9.19 24.88
N GLY A 246 -14.40 9.11 24.13
CA GLY A 246 -14.56 9.81 22.86
C GLY A 246 -13.73 9.23 21.70
N VAL A 247 -13.20 8.01 21.83
CA VAL A 247 -12.43 7.30 20.81
C VAL A 247 -13.13 5.99 20.43
N VAL A 248 -13.20 5.69 19.14
CA VAL A 248 -13.71 4.43 18.60
C VAL A 248 -12.53 3.56 18.16
N ALA A 249 -12.30 2.43 18.82
CA ALA A 249 -11.22 1.51 18.49
C ALA A 249 -11.74 0.29 17.75
N LEU A 250 -11.46 0.19 16.45
CA LEU A 250 -11.88 -0.92 15.60
C LEU A 250 -10.75 -1.93 15.43
N GLY A 251 -11.10 -3.21 15.40
CA GLY A 251 -10.21 -4.28 14.99
C GLY A 251 -10.05 -4.35 13.47
N TRP A 252 -10.11 -5.57 12.94
CA TRP A 252 -10.17 -5.78 11.50
C TRP A 252 -11.56 -5.37 10.98
N VAL A 253 -11.59 -4.48 10.00
CA VAL A 253 -12.82 -3.98 9.37
C VAL A 253 -12.98 -4.64 8.01
N THR A 254 -14.12 -5.28 7.78
CA THR A 254 -14.47 -5.91 6.50
C THR A 254 -15.15 -4.94 5.54
N ASP A 255 -15.99 -4.03 6.06
CA ASP A 255 -16.63 -2.98 5.27
C ASP A 255 -15.81 -1.69 5.30
N MET A 256 -14.63 -1.73 4.69
CA MET A 256 -13.78 -0.55 4.54
C MET A 256 -14.40 0.52 3.61
N PRO A 257 -15.07 0.18 2.49
CA PRO A 257 -15.73 1.18 1.67
C PRO A 257 -16.77 1.99 2.46
N GLY A 258 -17.68 1.33 3.19
CA GLY A 258 -18.69 2.00 4.02
C GLY A 258 -18.08 2.91 5.07
N LEU A 259 -17.06 2.42 5.78
CA LEU A 259 -16.33 3.19 6.79
C LEU A 259 -15.71 4.46 6.22
N LEU A 260 -14.98 4.35 5.09
CA LEU A 260 -14.29 5.49 4.50
C LEU A 260 -15.26 6.52 3.92
N HIS A 261 -16.38 6.10 3.34
CA HIS A 261 -17.43 7.03 2.88
C HIS A 261 -18.19 7.73 4.01
N ALA A 262 -18.18 7.16 5.22
CA ALA A 262 -18.78 7.78 6.40
C ALA A 262 -17.85 8.75 7.13
N ALA A 263 -16.56 8.75 6.82
CA ALA A 263 -15.56 9.54 7.51
C ALA A 263 -15.36 10.95 6.92
N GLY A 264 -14.85 11.86 7.73
CA GLY A 264 -14.50 13.23 7.33
C GLY A 264 -13.10 13.37 6.76
N ALA A 265 -12.12 12.64 7.32
CA ALA A 265 -10.72 12.59 6.88
C ALA A 265 -10.05 11.30 7.33
N LEU A 266 -8.94 10.95 6.69
CA LEU A 266 -8.02 9.90 7.10
C LEU A 266 -6.70 10.50 7.59
N ILE A 267 -6.25 10.09 8.76
CA ILE A 267 -4.87 10.28 9.21
C ILE A 267 -4.12 8.98 8.92
N ASP A 268 -3.05 9.09 8.15
CA ASP A 268 -2.25 7.94 7.70
C ASP A 268 -0.77 8.13 8.03
N ASN A 269 -0.07 7.02 8.28
CA ASN A 269 1.33 7.02 8.66
C ASN A 269 2.25 6.21 7.73
N ALA A 270 1.72 5.68 6.63
CA ALA A 270 2.47 4.76 5.77
C ALA A 270 2.31 5.00 4.26
N ALA A 271 1.36 5.82 3.83
CA ALA A 271 0.97 5.99 2.43
C ALA A 271 0.67 4.64 1.73
N GLY A 272 0.09 3.71 2.50
CA GLY A 272 -0.21 2.36 2.02
C GLY A 272 -1.62 2.24 1.43
N GLN A 273 -2.08 0.99 1.28
CA GLN A 273 -3.34 0.68 0.60
C GLN A 273 -4.57 1.37 1.24
N THR A 274 -4.59 1.57 2.56
CA THR A 274 -5.68 2.31 3.23
C THR A 274 -5.75 3.77 2.74
N ALA A 275 -4.60 4.42 2.54
CA ALA A 275 -4.56 5.77 1.98
C ALA A 275 -5.04 5.79 0.52
N VAL A 276 -4.64 4.82 -0.30
CA VAL A 276 -5.09 4.67 -1.69
C VAL A 276 -6.62 4.45 -1.75
N GLN A 277 -7.16 3.59 -0.90
CA GLN A 277 -8.60 3.36 -0.77
C GLN A 277 -9.36 4.63 -0.35
N ALA A 278 -8.78 5.42 0.56
CA ALA A 278 -9.35 6.70 0.97
C ALA A 278 -9.40 7.70 -0.19
N LEU A 279 -8.33 7.78 -1.02
CA LEU A 279 -8.31 8.64 -2.21
C LEU A 279 -9.41 8.24 -3.21
N ALA A 280 -9.62 6.93 -3.44
CA ALA A 280 -10.68 6.40 -4.30
C ALA A 280 -12.07 6.77 -3.76
N ALA A 281 -12.29 6.62 -2.45
CA ALA A 281 -13.53 7.00 -1.77
C ALA A 281 -13.77 8.52 -1.71
N GLY A 282 -12.82 9.34 -2.19
CA GLY A 282 -12.91 10.79 -2.07
C GLY A 282 -12.77 11.29 -0.63
N LEU A 283 -12.05 10.55 0.20
CA LEU A 283 -11.74 10.94 1.57
C LEU A 283 -10.36 11.62 1.62
N PRO A 284 -10.27 12.88 2.09
CA PRO A 284 -8.99 13.57 2.23
C PRO A 284 -8.04 12.86 3.20
N VAL A 285 -6.75 12.85 2.85
CA VAL A 285 -5.69 12.17 3.61
C VAL A 285 -4.72 13.19 4.20
N VAL A 286 -4.40 13.01 5.49
CA VAL A 286 -3.35 13.76 6.20
C VAL A 286 -2.28 12.77 6.67
N GLY A 287 -1.07 12.92 6.17
CA GLY A 287 0.09 12.19 6.66
C GLY A 287 0.56 12.75 8.01
N TYR A 288 0.65 11.91 9.02
CA TYR A 288 1.10 12.33 10.35
C TYR A 288 1.91 11.25 11.05
N ARG A 289 3.05 11.64 11.64
CA ARG A 289 3.99 10.73 12.35
C ARG A 289 4.28 9.47 11.54
N PRO A 290 4.78 9.61 10.30
CA PRO A 290 4.95 8.47 9.41
C PRO A 290 5.94 7.45 9.96
N ILE A 291 5.70 6.18 9.63
CA ILE A 291 6.64 5.09 9.91
C ILE A 291 7.97 5.42 9.22
N PRO A 292 9.11 5.37 9.93
CA PRO A 292 10.41 5.63 9.34
C PRO A 292 10.69 4.78 8.11
N GLY A 293 11.37 5.36 7.13
CA GLY A 293 11.71 4.66 5.90
C GLY A 293 10.65 4.83 4.81
N HIS A 294 10.20 3.75 4.19
CA HIS A 294 9.29 3.80 3.03
C HIS A 294 7.97 4.53 3.35
N GLY A 295 7.45 4.42 4.58
CA GLY A 295 6.24 5.13 4.98
C GLY A 295 6.43 6.65 4.94
N ALA A 296 7.55 7.15 5.47
CA ALA A 296 7.88 8.57 5.44
C ALA A 296 8.13 9.07 4.01
N ASP A 297 8.78 8.26 3.16
CA ASP A 297 9.01 8.58 1.77
C ASP A 297 7.68 8.64 0.99
N GLY A 298 6.81 7.65 1.18
CA GLY A 298 5.49 7.60 0.56
C GLY A 298 4.59 8.78 0.95
N VAL A 299 4.54 9.10 2.25
CA VAL A 299 3.75 10.25 2.77
C VAL A 299 4.21 11.56 2.14
N ARG A 300 5.55 11.79 2.03
CA ARG A 300 6.07 12.98 1.37
C ARG A 300 5.73 13.02 -0.13
N ARG A 301 5.82 11.89 -0.83
CA ARG A 301 5.47 11.80 -2.25
C ARG A 301 3.99 12.09 -2.50
N MET A 302 3.09 11.53 -1.69
CA MET A 302 1.64 11.85 -1.77
C MET A 302 1.38 13.34 -1.60
N ALA A 303 2.06 13.99 -0.65
CA ALA A 303 1.91 15.43 -0.44
C ALA A 303 2.47 16.25 -1.61
N ALA A 304 3.64 15.87 -2.16
CA ALA A 304 4.23 16.51 -3.33
C ALA A 304 3.32 16.42 -4.58
N LEU A 305 2.60 15.31 -4.75
CA LEU A 305 1.56 15.14 -5.78
C LEU A 305 0.30 15.96 -5.52
N GLY A 306 0.17 16.61 -4.37
CA GLY A 306 -1.02 17.35 -3.99
C GLY A 306 -2.22 16.48 -3.63
N VAL A 307 -2.08 15.16 -3.46
CA VAL A 307 -3.19 14.24 -3.13
C VAL A 307 -3.42 14.09 -1.63
N SER A 308 -2.43 14.46 -0.80
CA SER A 308 -2.54 14.49 0.66
C SER A 308 -1.91 15.75 1.25
N GLU A 309 -2.05 15.94 2.56
CA GLU A 309 -1.30 16.94 3.34
C GLU A 309 -0.39 16.23 4.33
N VAL A 310 0.66 16.92 4.80
CA VAL A 310 1.55 16.43 5.85
C VAL A 310 1.51 17.38 7.03
N ALA A 311 1.26 16.84 8.21
CA ALA A 311 1.35 17.58 9.46
C ALA A 311 2.65 17.23 10.20
N GLY A 312 3.43 18.26 10.55
CA GLY A 312 4.68 18.09 11.28
C GLY A 312 4.49 17.97 12.80
N ASP A 313 3.42 18.58 13.31
CA ASP A 313 3.07 18.63 14.72
C ASP A 313 1.55 18.60 14.93
N GLU A 314 1.12 18.67 16.19
CA GLU A 314 -0.31 18.60 16.58
C GLU A 314 -1.09 19.84 16.12
N THR A 315 -0.47 21.03 16.10
CA THR A 315 -1.10 22.26 15.62
C THR A 315 -1.38 22.17 14.13
N ALA A 316 -0.41 21.75 13.34
CA ALA A 316 -0.55 21.53 11.92
C ALA A 316 -1.58 20.43 11.60
N LEU A 317 -1.58 19.34 12.40
CA LEU A 317 -2.57 18.27 12.27
C LEU A 317 -3.99 18.80 12.48
N LEU A 318 -4.22 19.55 13.56
CA LEU A 318 -5.52 20.11 13.88
C LEU A 318 -6.00 21.07 12.79
N ALA A 319 -5.12 21.93 12.30
CA ALA A 319 -5.44 22.86 11.22
C ALA A 319 -5.80 22.12 9.92
N ALA A 320 -5.05 21.09 9.55
CA ALA A 320 -5.32 20.27 8.37
C ALA A 320 -6.66 19.51 8.50
N VAL A 321 -6.88 18.84 9.63
CA VAL A 321 -8.13 18.08 9.86
C VAL A 321 -9.34 18.98 9.86
N ARG A 322 -9.31 20.14 10.54
CA ARG A 322 -10.41 21.14 10.51
C ARG A 322 -10.73 21.60 9.08
N ARG A 323 -9.70 21.94 8.31
CA ARG A 323 -9.84 22.39 6.93
C ARG A 323 -10.42 21.32 6.00
N LEU A 324 -10.01 20.07 6.19
CA LEU A 324 -10.36 18.96 5.31
C LEU A 324 -11.66 18.25 5.68
N THR A 325 -12.12 18.33 6.95
CA THR A 325 -13.43 17.82 7.36
C THR A 325 -14.57 18.82 7.04
N ALA A 326 -14.25 20.11 7.00
CA ALA A 326 -15.22 21.13 6.63
C ALA A 326 -15.51 21.12 5.11
N ALA A 327 -16.78 21.34 4.75
CA ALA A 327 -17.14 21.57 3.35
C ALA A 327 -16.48 22.87 2.82
N GLY A 328 -15.74 22.77 1.70
CA GLY A 328 -15.06 23.93 1.17
C GLY A 328 -14.11 23.64 0.01
N PRO A 329 -13.48 24.68 -0.55
CA PRO A 329 -12.62 24.55 -1.73
C PRO A 329 -11.39 23.67 -1.47
N ALA A 330 -10.79 23.73 -0.29
CA ALA A 330 -9.62 22.93 0.06
C ALA A 330 -9.94 21.43 0.03
N ARG A 331 -11.07 21.03 0.65
CA ARG A 331 -11.55 19.64 0.61
C ARG A 331 -11.83 19.19 -0.83
N ARG A 332 -12.57 20.00 -1.61
CA ARG A 332 -12.89 19.65 -3.00
C ARG A 332 -11.66 19.48 -3.86
N ARG A 333 -10.67 20.37 -3.76
CA ARG A 333 -9.39 20.26 -4.49
C ARG A 333 -8.65 18.96 -4.13
N ARG A 334 -8.61 18.61 -2.85
CA ARG A 334 -7.91 17.41 -2.38
C ARG A 334 -8.58 16.13 -2.88
N ILE A 335 -9.91 16.09 -2.87
CA ILE A 335 -10.68 14.97 -3.40
C ILE A 335 -10.45 14.82 -4.91
N ALA A 336 -10.53 15.92 -5.66
CA ALA A 336 -10.31 15.90 -7.10
C ALA A 336 -8.90 15.43 -7.47
N ALA A 337 -7.87 15.91 -6.78
CA ALA A 337 -6.50 15.49 -7.00
C ALA A 337 -6.30 13.98 -6.69
N GLY A 338 -6.90 13.49 -5.60
CA GLY A 338 -6.84 12.07 -5.25
C GLY A 338 -7.50 11.17 -6.29
N ARG A 339 -8.70 11.54 -6.74
CA ARG A 339 -9.44 10.78 -7.77
C ARG A 339 -8.77 10.80 -9.15
N ALA A 340 -8.03 11.85 -9.47
CA ALA A 340 -7.30 11.96 -10.73
C ALA A 340 -6.16 10.92 -10.89
N LEU A 341 -5.77 10.22 -9.82
CA LEU A 341 -4.80 9.11 -9.90
C LEU A 341 -5.37 7.85 -10.58
N PHE A 342 -6.68 7.69 -10.62
CA PHE A 342 -7.35 6.45 -11.06
C PHE A 342 -7.82 6.54 -12.52
N THR A 343 -6.98 7.05 -13.41
CA THR A 343 -7.31 7.25 -14.83
C THR A 343 -7.01 6.04 -15.70
N ASP A 344 -6.01 5.23 -15.31
CA ASP A 344 -5.54 4.10 -16.10
C ASP A 344 -5.81 2.77 -15.38
N ASP A 345 -6.23 1.75 -16.14
CA ASP A 345 -6.37 0.39 -15.61
C ASP A 345 -5.02 -0.34 -15.60
N ALA A 346 -4.55 -0.68 -14.43
CA ALA A 346 -3.27 -1.37 -14.24
C ALA A 346 -3.25 -2.77 -14.91
N LEU A 347 -4.37 -3.49 -14.95
CA LEU A 347 -4.43 -4.81 -15.58
C LEU A 347 -4.24 -4.69 -17.08
N THR A 348 -4.96 -3.79 -17.74
CA THR A 348 -4.82 -3.51 -19.18
C THR A 348 -3.38 -3.13 -19.52
N ARG A 349 -2.77 -2.24 -18.74
CA ARG A 349 -1.35 -1.87 -18.93
C ARG A 349 -0.41 -3.06 -18.81
N VAL A 350 -0.62 -3.93 -17.82
CA VAL A 350 0.18 -5.16 -17.65
C VAL A 350 0.04 -6.10 -18.83
N THR A 351 -1.18 -6.36 -19.28
CA THR A 351 -1.44 -7.30 -20.40
C THR A 351 -0.89 -6.80 -21.71
N ASP A 352 -1.05 -5.51 -22.02
CA ASP A 352 -0.50 -4.88 -23.23
C ASP A 352 1.03 -4.97 -23.27
N LEU A 353 1.68 -4.65 -22.16
CA LEU A 353 3.13 -4.73 -22.04
C LEU A 353 3.64 -6.17 -22.17
N ALA A 354 2.95 -7.13 -21.55
CA ALA A 354 3.31 -8.53 -21.66
C ALA A 354 3.17 -9.05 -23.09
N ALA A 355 2.10 -8.68 -23.79
CA ALA A 355 1.89 -8.99 -25.21
C ALA A 355 3.00 -8.38 -26.08
N ALA A 356 3.35 -7.11 -25.85
CA ALA A 356 4.43 -6.43 -26.58
C ALA A 356 5.81 -7.08 -26.36
N VAL A 357 6.10 -7.59 -25.17
CA VAL A 357 7.34 -8.32 -24.87
C VAL A 357 7.37 -9.65 -25.61
N ARG A 358 6.26 -10.41 -25.61
CA ARG A 358 6.17 -11.70 -26.32
C ARG A 358 6.31 -11.55 -27.83
N ALA A 359 5.79 -10.48 -28.41
CA ALA A 359 5.89 -10.23 -29.85
C ALA A 359 7.32 -9.89 -30.32
N ARG A 360 8.24 -9.58 -29.43
CA ARG A 360 9.63 -9.24 -29.72
C ARG A 360 10.62 -10.40 -29.51
N GLY A 361 10.22 -11.44 -28.82
CA GLY A 361 11.04 -12.62 -28.51
C GLY A 361 10.65 -13.82 -29.29
#